data_d071a29f6954fb30611dc965df79fa9b
#
_entry.id   d071a29f6954fb30611dc965df79fa9b
#
_cell.length_a   1.000
_cell.length_b   1.000
_cell.length_c   1.000
_cell.angle_alpha   90.00
_cell.angle_beta   90.00
_cell.angle_gamma   90.00
#
_symmetry.space_group_name_H-M   'P 1'
#
loop_
_entity.id
_entity.type
_entity.pdbx_description
1 polymer ?
#
loop_
_entity_poly.entity_id
_entity_poly.type
_entity_poly.pdbx_seq_one_letter_code
_entity_poly.pdbx_strand_id
1 'polypeptide(L)'
;TPKYLNSPESSIFEKGKLLFAFDKAYKSIREEKQAILVEGYMDVISAHNHGVTNVVASLGTAYTRDHGHILMRQAEEIVLAYDMDGAGRQAAARAIELLQNTDFKVRVLAMPDGKDPDDYVRNHGGQAFKELVAKAVKPLDYLLSESLIKHDTNDTEGKQAVMADVFPYIANIDSQTQRDDALKTLALPLWLDNSTIFRYFRDYVKKGQIELVD
;
A
#
# COMPACT_ATOMS: atom_id res chain seq x y z
N THR A 1 -19.64 -1.83 18.86
CA THR A 1 -18.61 -1.60 19.91
C THR A 1 -17.26 -1.95 19.28
N PRO A 2 -16.25 -1.09 19.41
CA PRO A 2 -14.93 -1.38 18.86
C PRO A 2 -14.36 -2.67 19.50
N LYS A 3 -13.70 -3.51 18.70
CA LYS A 3 -13.08 -4.77 19.14
C LYS A 3 -11.94 -4.50 20.16
N TYR A 4 -11.26 -3.38 20.01
CA TYR A 4 -10.21 -2.92 20.90
C TYR A 4 -10.39 -1.43 21.22
N LEU A 5 -10.02 -1.03 22.44
CA LEU A 5 -10.03 0.36 22.89
C LEU A 5 -8.58 0.82 23.07
N ASN A 6 -8.14 1.74 22.23
CA ASN A 6 -6.85 2.40 22.40
C ASN A 6 -6.92 3.49 23.46
N SER A 7 -5.84 3.71 24.19
CA SER A 7 -5.70 4.88 25.05
C SER A 7 -5.96 6.19 24.28
N PRO A 8 -6.55 7.19 24.90
CA PRO A 8 -6.63 8.51 24.28
C PRO A 8 -5.23 9.07 24.02
N GLU A 9 -5.11 9.98 23.07
CA GLU A 9 -3.85 10.70 22.85
C GLU A 9 -3.46 11.55 24.05
N SER A 10 -2.16 11.71 24.28
CA SER A 10 -1.59 12.51 25.34
C SER A 10 -0.27 13.12 24.87
N SER A 11 0.33 14.00 25.69
CA SER A 11 1.64 14.60 25.39
C SER A 11 2.80 13.59 25.21
N ILE A 12 2.62 12.36 25.67
CA ILE A 12 3.61 11.27 25.56
C ILE A 12 3.12 10.10 24.69
N PHE A 13 1.90 10.17 24.18
CA PHE A 13 1.30 9.11 23.34
C PHE A 13 0.54 9.73 22.15
N GLU A 14 1.27 9.92 21.06
CA GLU A 14 0.74 10.38 19.78
C GLU A 14 0.74 9.19 18.81
N LYS A 15 -0.45 8.64 18.51
CA LYS A 15 -0.60 7.44 17.67
C LYS A 15 0.04 7.58 16.30
N GLY A 16 -0.08 8.77 15.70
CA GLY A 16 0.50 9.06 14.40
C GLY A 16 2.03 9.09 14.36
N LYS A 17 2.69 9.05 15.52
CA LYS A 17 4.15 9.07 15.65
C LYS A 17 4.73 7.76 16.24
N LEU A 18 3.89 6.76 16.46
CA LEU A 18 4.30 5.51 17.08
C LEU A 18 3.91 4.31 16.21
N LEU A 19 4.83 3.38 16.05
CA LEU A 19 4.57 2.08 15.45
C LEU A 19 4.56 1.00 16.55
N PHE A 20 3.49 0.22 16.59
CA PHE A 20 3.38 -0.90 17.54
C PHE A 20 4.48 -1.93 17.28
N ALA A 21 5.12 -2.37 18.34
CA ALA A 21 6.22 -3.34 18.36
C ALA A 21 7.50 -2.88 17.62
N PHE A 22 7.67 -1.61 17.28
CA PHE A 22 8.89 -1.15 16.62
C PHE A 22 10.15 -1.43 17.47
N ASP A 23 10.08 -1.32 18.80
CA ASP A 23 11.15 -1.66 19.72
C ASP A 23 11.58 -3.14 19.63
N LYS A 24 10.67 -4.02 19.29
CA LYS A 24 10.93 -5.46 19.08
C LYS A 24 11.38 -5.77 17.65
N ALA A 25 10.78 -5.08 16.68
CA ALA A 25 11.03 -5.29 15.26
C ALA A 25 12.33 -4.64 14.75
N TYR A 26 12.81 -3.60 15.45
CA TYR A 26 13.93 -2.76 15.03
C TYR A 26 15.14 -3.53 14.52
N LYS A 27 15.58 -4.56 15.26
CA LYS A 27 16.76 -5.35 14.87
C LYS A 27 16.52 -6.11 13.57
N SER A 28 15.39 -6.80 13.47
CA SER A 28 15.03 -7.58 12.28
C SER A 28 14.79 -6.67 11.06
N ILE A 29 14.13 -5.54 11.23
CA ILE A 29 13.95 -4.56 10.15
C ILE A 29 15.30 -4.11 9.60
N ARG A 30 16.25 -3.81 10.49
CA ARG A 30 17.59 -3.36 10.09
C ARG A 30 18.41 -4.46 9.40
N GLU A 31 18.32 -5.70 9.88
CA GLU A 31 19.02 -6.86 9.32
C GLU A 31 18.46 -7.25 7.96
N GLU A 32 17.12 -7.27 7.82
CA GLU A 32 16.42 -7.63 6.59
C GLU A 32 16.26 -6.43 5.63
N LYS A 33 16.52 -5.19 6.13
CA LYS A 33 16.29 -3.91 5.42
C LYS A 33 14.86 -3.74 4.94
N GLN A 34 13.95 -4.48 5.52
CA GLN A 34 12.54 -4.53 5.15
C GLN A 34 11.67 -4.41 6.39
N ALA A 35 10.64 -3.55 6.32
CA ALA A 35 9.56 -3.48 7.29
C ALA A 35 8.25 -3.98 6.65
N ILE A 36 7.53 -4.83 7.37
CA ILE A 36 6.18 -5.25 7.00
C ILE A 36 5.20 -4.46 7.85
N LEU A 37 4.36 -3.67 7.21
CA LEU A 37 3.37 -2.82 7.87
C LEU A 37 1.99 -3.46 7.77
N VAL A 38 1.40 -3.76 8.92
CA VAL A 38 0.05 -4.32 9.08
C VAL A 38 -0.87 -3.34 9.80
N GLU A 39 -2.18 -3.63 9.90
CA GLU A 39 -3.14 -2.72 10.53
C GLU A 39 -3.23 -2.91 12.05
N GLY A 40 -3.29 -4.16 12.50
CA GLY A 40 -3.65 -4.52 13.85
C GLY A 40 -2.51 -5.05 14.71
N TYR A 41 -2.68 -4.95 16.04
CA TYR A 41 -1.69 -5.52 16.98
C TYR A 41 -1.67 -7.05 16.90
N MET A 42 -2.81 -7.70 16.63
CA MET A 42 -2.90 -9.15 16.57
C MET A 42 -2.10 -9.69 15.42
N ASP A 43 -2.10 -9.00 14.28
CA ASP A 43 -1.27 -9.34 13.13
C ASP A 43 0.21 -9.35 13.50
N VAL A 44 0.66 -8.29 14.21
CA VAL A 44 2.05 -8.19 14.68
C VAL A 44 2.38 -9.28 15.68
N ILE A 45 1.53 -9.48 16.71
CA ILE A 45 1.76 -10.48 17.76
C ILE A 45 1.82 -11.88 17.16
N SER A 46 0.89 -12.19 16.26
CA SER A 46 0.85 -13.48 15.58
C SER A 46 2.10 -13.70 14.71
N ALA A 47 2.47 -12.71 13.90
CA ALA A 47 3.65 -12.78 13.06
C ALA A 47 4.94 -13.00 13.88
N HIS A 48 5.14 -12.21 14.96
CA HIS A 48 6.29 -12.34 15.84
C HIS A 48 6.36 -13.70 16.53
N ASN A 49 5.23 -14.22 17.02
CA ASN A 49 5.15 -15.55 17.65
C ASN A 49 5.50 -16.68 16.67
N HIS A 50 5.36 -16.45 15.36
CA HIS A 50 5.70 -17.40 14.30
C HIS A 50 7.04 -17.08 13.62
N GLY A 51 7.88 -16.23 14.22
CA GLY A 51 9.22 -15.95 13.76
C GLY A 51 9.34 -14.96 12.59
N VAL A 52 8.30 -14.14 12.34
CA VAL A 52 8.36 -13.02 11.40
C VAL A 52 8.39 -11.73 12.22
N THR A 53 9.59 -11.27 12.54
CA THR A 53 9.80 -10.25 13.58
C THR A 53 10.07 -8.84 13.04
N ASN A 54 10.10 -8.65 11.71
CA ASN A 54 10.19 -7.35 11.04
C ASN A 54 8.81 -6.71 10.76
N VAL A 55 7.77 -7.13 11.49
CA VAL A 55 6.39 -6.66 11.36
C VAL A 55 6.08 -5.59 12.40
N VAL A 56 5.44 -4.50 11.97
CA VAL A 56 4.96 -3.39 12.81
C VAL A 56 3.56 -2.97 12.40
N ALA A 57 2.81 -2.29 13.29
CA ALA A 57 1.48 -1.78 12.96
C ALA A 57 1.32 -0.30 13.34
N SER A 58 0.44 0.39 12.61
CA SER A 58 -0.10 1.67 13.02
C SER A 58 -1.17 1.47 14.09
N LEU A 59 -1.16 2.30 15.15
CA LEU A 59 -1.98 2.12 16.36
C LEU A 59 -3.47 2.49 16.15
N GLY A 60 -4.16 1.86 15.21
CA GLY A 60 -5.55 2.17 14.87
C GLY A 60 -5.70 3.55 14.22
N THR A 61 -4.65 4.02 13.57
CA THR A 61 -4.61 5.21 12.72
C THR A 61 -4.13 4.81 11.33
N ALA A 62 -4.43 5.60 10.32
CA ALA A 62 -3.80 5.44 9.01
C ALA A 62 -2.28 5.66 9.11
N TYR A 63 -1.53 5.10 8.16
CA TYR A 63 -0.11 5.40 8.01
C TYR A 63 0.13 6.91 7.89
N THR A 64 1.22 7.40 8.51
CA THR A 64 1.59 8.81 8.51
C THR A 64 3.01 9.02 8.00
N ARG A 65 3.35 10.27 7.67
CA ARG A 65 4.73 10.64 7.32
C ARG A 65 5.70 10.41 8.48
N ASP A 66 5.25 10.59 9.73
CA ASP A 66 6.09 10.34 10.92
C ASP A 66 6.44 8.87 11.07
N HIS A 67 5.51 7.95 10.75
CA HIS A 67 5.82 6.52 10.65
C HIS A 67 6.92 6.26 9.61
N GLY A 68 6.86 6.95 8.45
CA GLY A 68 7.91 6.88 7.44
C GLY A 68 9.27 7.33 7.97
N HIS A 69 9.33 8.45 8.68
CA HIS A 69 10.56 8.95 9.27
C HIS A 69 11.20 7.98 10.28
N ILE A 70 10.37 7.23 11.03
CA ILE A 70 10.87 6.18 11.94
C ILE A 70 11.53 5.05 11.15
N LEU A 71 10.89 4.60 10.05
CA LEU A 71 11.35 3.46 9.25
C LEU A 71 12.52 3.80 8.34
N MET A 72 12.62 5.03 7.81
CA MET A 72 13.66 5.47 6.86
C MET A 72 15.10 5.20 7.31
N ARG A 73 15.32 5.20 8.63
CA ARG A 73 16.66 4.97 9.18
C ARG A 73 17.04 3.49 9.25
N GLN A 74 16.08 2.58 9.04
CA GLN A 74 16.26 1.16 9.32
C GLN A 74 15.91 0.26 8.13
N ALA A 75 14.96 0.67 7.28
CA ALA A 75 14.46 -0.10 6.17
C ALA A 75 14.76 0.59 4.82
N GLU A 76 15.00 -0.21 3.81
CA GLU A 76 15.05 0.21 2.39
C GLU A 76 13.74 -0.15 1.68
N GLU A 77 13.00 -1.14 2.20
CA GLU A 77 11.75 -1.63 1.63
C GLU A 77 10.62 -1.60 2.67
N ILE A 78 9.43 -1.19 2.24
CA ILE A 78 8.20 -1.31 3.02
C ILE A 78 7.24 -2.22 2.27
N VAL A 79 6.75 -3.27 2.93
CA VAL A 79 5.67 -4.12 2.44
C VAL A 79 4.40 -3.78 3.21
N LEU A 80 3.39 -3.28 2.49
CA LEU A 80 2.05 -3.04 3.04
C LEU A 80 1.27 -4.36 3.00
N ALA A 81 0.95 -4.92 4.16
CA ALA A 81 0.19 -6.16 4.32
C ALA A 81 -1.09 -5.86 5.10
N TYR A 82 -2.00 -5.12 4.48
CA TYR A 82 -3.26 -4.69 5.08
C TYR A 82 -4.39 -5.67 4.76
N ASP A 83 -5.47 -5.58 5.53
CA ASP A 83 -6.66 -6.40 5.34
C ASP A 83 -7.28 -6.15 3.95
N MET A 84 -7.86 -7.19 3.37
CA MET A 84 -8.51 -7.09 2.05
C MET A 84 -9.97 -6.67 2.13
N ASP A 85 -10.40 -6.11 3.25
CA ASP A 85 -11.71 -5.48 3.37
C ASP A 85 -11.74 -4.05 2.81
N GLY A 86 -12.91 -3.42 2.82
CA GLY A 86 -13.06 -2.06 2.26
C GLY A 86 -12.23 -1.00 2.99
N ALA A 87 -12.04 -1.15 4.31
CA ALA A 87 -11.27 -0.22 5.13
C ALA A 87 -9.76 -0.40 4.89
N GLY A 88 -9.29 -1.65 4.88
CA GLY A 88 -7.89 -1.99 4.64
C GLY A 88 -7.43 -1.60 3.23
N ARG A 89 -8.26 -1.82 2.20
CA ARG A 89 -7.95 -1.33 0.85
C ARG A 89 -7.80 0.19 0.78
N GLN A 90 -8.66 0.94 1.50
CA GLN A 90 -8.53 2.40 1.59
C GLN A 90 -7.27 2.81 2.37
N ALA A 91 -6.93 2.10 3.44
CA ALA A 91 -5.70 2.33 4.20
C ALA A 91 -4.46 2.06 3.36
N ALA A 92 -4.44 0.97 2.58
CA ALA A 92 -3.37 0.65 1.64
C ALA A 92 -3.20 1.75 0.58
N ALA A 93 -4.29 2.22 -0.04
CA ALA A 93 -4.23 3.29 -1.03
C ALA A 93 -3.65 4.59 -0.45
N ARG A 94 -4.06 4.98 0.75
CA ARG A 94 -3.50 6.16 1.44
C ARG A 94 -2.02 5.98 1.81
N ALA A 95 -1.62 4.79 2.27
CA ALA A 95 -0.22 4.51 2.56
C ALA A 95 0.64 4.55 1.29
N ILE A 96 0.15 4.01 0.16
CA ILE A 96 0.79 4.10 -1.15
C ILE A 96 1.01 5.56 -1.53
N GLU A 97 0.00 6.42 -1.42
CA GLU A 97 0.09 7.84 -1.74
C GLU A 97 1.16 8.54 -0.88
N LEU A 98 1.18 8.29 0.43
CA LEU A 98 2.15 8.90 1.35
C LEU A 98 3.58 8.39 1.17
N LEU A 99 3.74 7.16 0.69
CA LEU A 99 5.04 6.54 0.41
C LEU A 99 5.54 6.80 -1.01
N GLN A 100 4.68 7.33 -1.87
CA GLN A 100 5.06 7.71 -3.22
C GLN A 100 6.12 8.83 -3.17
N ASN A 101 7.11 8.76 -4.05
CA ASN A 101 8.22 9.72 -4.09
C ASN A 101 9.06 9.79 -2.78
N THR A 102 9.04 8.73 -1.99
CA THR A 102 10.01 8.49 -0.92
C THR A 102 11.13 7.59 -1.43
N ASP A 103 12.23 7.48 -0.66
CA ASP A 103 13.35 6.60 -0.99
C ASP A 103 13.04 5.11 -0.75
N PHE A 104 11.87 4.79 -0.22
CA PHE A 104 11.48 3.40 0.01
C PHE A 104 11.12 2.67 -1.28
N LYS A 105 11.57 1.44 -1.37
CA LYS A 105 10.97 0.47 -2.26
C LYS A 105 9.67 -0.03 -1.64
N VAL A 106 8.55 0.40 -2.21
CA VAL A 106 7.22 0.03 -1.71
C VAL A 106 6.69 -1.18 -2.45
N ARG A 107 6.14 -2.13 -1.69
CA ARG A 107 5.39 -3.26 -2.19
C ARG A 107 4.08 -3.42 -1.44
N VAL A 108 3.11 -4.03 -2.07
CA VAL A 108 1.79 -4.30 -1.51
C VAL A 108 1.51 -5.78 -1.58
N LEU A 109 1.17 -6.35 -0.44
CA LEU A 109 0.78 -7.74 -0.33
C LEU A 109 -0.75 -7.83 -0.35
N ALA A 110 -1.29 -8.42 -1.41
CA ALA A 110 -2.69 -8.81 -1.44
C ALA A 110 -2.83 -10.14 -0.67
N MET A 111 -3.51 -10.10 0.47
CA MET A 111 -3.75 -11.30 1.27
C MET A 111 -4.69 -12.25 0.51
N PRO A 112 -4.37 -13.56 0.42
CA PRO A 112 -5.22 -14.51 -0.27
C PRO A 112 -6.52 -14.74 0.52
N ASP A 113 -7.60 -15.04 -0.19
CA ASP A 113 -8.90 -15.45 0.34
C ASP A 113 -9.56 -14.44 1.29
N GLY A 114 -9.22 -13.15 1.21
CA GLY A 114 -9.77 -12.09 2.07
C GLY A 114 -9.42 -12.24 3.55
N LYS A 115 -8.38 -13.03 3.86
CA LYS A 115 -7.88 -13.22 5.23
C LYS A 115 -7.04 -12.02 5.67
N ASP A 116 -6.97 -11.81 6.98
CA ASP A 116 -5.99 -10.93 7.58
C ASP A 116 -4.64 -11.64 7.80
N PRO A 117 -3.54 -10.91 8.07
CA PRO A 117 -2.25 -11.52 8.35
C PRO A 117 -2.25 -12.46 9.56
N ASP A 118 -3.02 -12.17 10.63
CA ASP A 118 -3.15 -13.03 11.82
C ASP A 118 -3.72 -14.41 11.44
N ASP A 119 -4.84 -14.42 10.74
CA ASP A 119 -5.47 -15.67 10.28
C ASP A 119 -4.55 -16.46 9.36
N TYR A 120 -3.87 -15.79 8.43
CA TYR A 120 -2.96 -16.47 7.52
C TYR A 120 -1.79 -17.12 8.26
N VAL A 121 -1.12 -16.37 9.14
CA VAL A 121 0.05 -16.86 9.89
C VAL A 121 -0.32 -18.00 10.82
N ARG A 122 -1.46 -17.95 11.50
CA ARG A 122 -1.95 -19.02 12.37
C ARG A 122 -2.20 -20.33 11.61
N ASN A 123 -2.74 -20.23 10.40
CA ASN A 123 -3.11 -21.38 9.60
C ASN A 123 -1.96 -22.00 8.81
N HIS A 124 -0.96 -21.18 8.40
CA HIS A 124 0.09 -21.60 7.46
C HIS A 124 1.50 -21.47 8.04
N GLY A 125 1.65 -20.76 9.18
CA GLY A 125 2.94 -20.51 9.82
C GLY A 125 3.72 -19.35 9.23
N GLY A 126 4.76 -18.92 9.96
CA GLY A 126 5.56 -17.75 9.59
C GLY A 126 6.38 -17.92 8.31
N GLN A 127 6.85 -19.14 8.01
CA GLN A 127 7.61 -19.38 6.78
C GLN A 127 6.74 -19.17 5.53
N ALA A 128 5.51 -19.69 5.54
CA ALA A 128 4.57 -19.47 4.44
C ALA A 128 4.22 -17.98 4.29
N PHE A 129 4.13 -17.24 5.39
CA PHE A 129 3.90 -15.80 5.34
C PHE A 129 5.10 -15.06 4.73
N LYS A 130 6.34 -15.41 5.07
CA LYS A 130 7.54 -14.86 4.42
C LYS A 130 7.57 -15.12 2.92
N GLU A 131 7.19 -16.31 2.49
CA GLU A 131 7.08 -16.67 1.08
C GLU A 131 5.96 -15.87 0.37
N LEU A 132 4.90 -15.56 1.07
CA LEU A 132 3.82 -14.71 0.57
C LEU A 132 4.29 -13.25 0.46
N VAL A 133 4.98 -12.72 1.47
CA VAL A 133 5.59 -11.39 1.46
C VAL A 133 6.55 -11.21 0.28
N ALA A 134 7.33 -12.24 -0.05
CA ALA A 134 8.22 -12.22 -1.21
C ALA A 134 7.49 -12.06 -2.56
N LYS A 135 6.19 -12.40 -2.62
CA LYS A 135 5.33 -12.24 -3.80
C LYS A 135 4.60 -10.89 -3.85
N ALA A 136 4.83 -10.00 -2.89
CA ALA A 136 4.23 -8.68 -2.86
C ALA A 136 4.55 -7.91 -4.16
N VAL A 137 3.57 -7.21 -4.69
CA VAL A 137 3.61 -6.54 -5.99
C VAL A 137 3.93 -5.05 -5.86
N LYS A 138 4.22 -4.39 -6.98
CA LYS A 138 4.39 -2.92 -6.98
C LYS A 138 3.05 -2.22 -6.72
N PRO A 139 3.06 -1.00 -6.17
CA PRO A 139 1.84 -0.24 -5.91
C PRO A 139 0.94 -0.06 -7.14
N LEU A 140 1.52 0.22 -8.31
CA LEU A 140 0.76 0.35 -9.56
C LEU A 140 0.02 -0.95 -9.92
N ASP A 141 0.72 -2.09 -9.83
CA ASP A 141 0.13 -3.40 -10.17
C ASP A 141 -1.01 -3.74 -9.21
N TYR A 142 -0.86 -3.40 -7.91
CA TYR A 142 -1.91 -3.57 -6.91
C TYR A 142 -3.12 -2.68 -7.23
N LEU A 143 -2.93 -1.37 -7.42
CA LEU A 143 -4.01 -0.41 -7.71
C LEU A 143 -4.76 -0.79 -9.00
N LEU A 144 -4.03 -1.21 -10.01
CA LEU A 144 -4.61 -1.67 -11.27
C LEU A 144 -5.42 -2.95 -11.09
N SER A 145 -4.90 -3.94 -10.37
CA SER A 145 -5.62 -5.19 -10.10
C SER A 145 -6.92 -4.96 -9.32
N GLU A 146 -6.88 -4.11 -8.29
CA GLU A 146 -8.08 -3.75 -7.52
C GLU A 146 -9.12 -3.02 -8.38
N SER A 147 -8.68 -2.12 -9.26
CA SER A 147 -9.58 -1.40 -10.15
C SER A 147 -10.18 -2.30 -11.23
N LEU A 148 -9.41 -3.25 -11.77
CA LEU A 148 -9.90 -4.24 -12.74
C LEU A 148 -10.92 -5.22 -12.15
N ILE A 149 -10.83 -5.52 -10.84
CA ILE A 149 -11.85 -6.33 -10.14
C ILE A 149 -13.15 -5.54 -9.96
N LYS A 150 -13.04 -4.23 -9.74
CA LYS A 150 -14.18 -3.35 -9.43
C LYS A 150 -14.96 -2.92 -10.68
N HIS A 151 -14.32 -2.81 -11.83
CA HIS A 151 -14.90 -2.26 -13.05
C HIS A 151 -14.85 -3.25 -14.21
N ASP A 152 -15.95 -3.36 -14.95
CA ASP A 152 -15.98 -4.16 -16.19
C ASP A 152 -15.29 -3.40 -17.34
N THR A 153 -14.19 -3.93 -17.84
CA THR A 153 -13.41 -3.32 -18.92
C THR A 153 -13.88 -3.72 -20.34
N ASN A 154 -14.99 -4.43 -20.47
CA ASN A 154 -15.56 -4.75 -21.79
C ASN A 154 -16.21 -3.51 -22.44
N ASP A 155 -16.64 -2.55 -21.67
CA ASP A 155 -17.21 -1.30 -22.17
C ASP A 155 -16.29 -0.08 -21.95
N THR A 156 -16.70 1.05 -22.52
CA THR A 156 -15.93 2.30 -22.44
C THR A 156 -15.97 2.92 -21.04
N GLU A 157 -17.11 2.79 -20.34
CA GLU A 157 -17.33 3.38 -19.01
C GLU A 157 -16.41 2.71 -17.99
N GLY A 158 -16.34 1.38 -17.98
CA GLY A 158 -15.44 0.64 -17.09
C GLY A 158 -13.96 0.93 -17.36
N LYS A 159 -13.55 1.04 -18.66
CA LYS A 159 -12.18 1.47 -18.99
C LYS A 159 -11.85 2.87 -18.48
N GLN A 160 -12.80 3.81 -18.59
CA GLN A 160 -12.64 5.16 -18.06
C GLN A 160 -12.56 5.17 -16.54
N ALA A 161 -13.36 4.33 -15.86
CA ALA A 161 -13.32 4.18 -14.42
C ALA A 161 -11.97 3.65 -13.91
N VAL A 162 -11.40 2.62 -14.58
CA VAL A 162 -10.05 2.13 -14.25
C VAL A 162 -9.00 3.22 -14.44
N MET A 163 -9.05 3.98 -15.54
CA MET A 163 -8.14 5.10 -15.73
C MET A 163 -8.29 6.17 -14.65
N ALA A 164 -9.52 6.50 -14.25
CA ALA A 164 -9.80 7.46 -13.19
C ALA A 164 -9.25 7.02 -11.82
N ASP A 165 -9.31 5.72 -11.51
CA ASP A 165 -8.76 5.16 -10.27
C ASP A 165 -7.21 5.19 -10.24
N VAL A 166 -6.54 4.99 -11.40
CA VAL A 166 -5.08 4.79 -11.46
C VAL A 166 -4.30 6.05 -11.87
N PHE A 167 -4.88 6.94 -12.67
CA PHE A 167 -4.21 8.15 -13.14
C PHE A 167 -3.73 9.09 -12.02
N PRO A 168 -4.43 9.26 -10.87
CA PRO A 168 -3.90 10.04 -9.76
C PRO A 168 -2.55 9.56 -9.26
N TYR A 169 -2.37 8.23 -9.12
CA TYR A 169 -1.08 7.65 -8.75
C TYR A 169 0.00 7.93 -9.81
N ILE A 170 -0.32 7.73 -11.09
CA ILE A 170 0.64 7.93 -12.19
C ILE A 170 1.03 9.41 -12.31
N ALA A 171 0.08 10.33 -12.12
CA ALA A 171 0.33 11.77 -12.19
C ALA A 171 1.34 12.25 -11.14
N ASN A 172 1.35 11.59 -9.98
CA ASN A 172 2.26 11.90 -8.87
C ASN A 172 3.65 11.24 -8.99
N ILE A 173 3.94 10.46 -10.04
CA ILE A 173 5.28 9.92 -10.28
C ILE A 173 6.18 11.06 -10.78
N ASP A 174 7.28 11.36 -10.09
CA ASP A 174 8.19 12.45 -10.46
C ASP A 174 8.96 12.17 -11.74
N SER A 175 9.45 10.94 -11.93
CA SER A 175 10.22 10.54 -13.11
C SER A 175 9.35 10.37 -14.35
N GLN A 176 9.64 11.14 -15.42
CA GLN A 176 8.93 11.01 -16.70
C GLN A 176 9.04 9.59 -17.28
N THR A 177 10.22 8.99 -17.24
CA THR A 177 10.43 7.62 -17.75
C THR A 177 9.59 6.60 -17.00
N GLN A 178 9.56 6.69 -15.66
CA GLN A 178 8.72 5.81 -14.83
C GLN A 178 7.24 6.04 -15.08
N ARG A 179 6.82 7.28 -15.30
CA ARG A 179 5.44 7.65 -15.65
C ARG A 179 5.03 7.06 -17.00
N ASP A 180 5.90 7.16 -17.99
CA ASP A 180 5.64 6.60 -19.32
C ASP A 180 5.54 5.07 -19.29
N ASP A 181 6.38 4.40 -18.50
CA ASP A 181 6.31 2.95 -18.31
C ASP A 181 5.04 2.53 -17.54
N ALA A 182 4.65 3.32 -16.54
CA ALA A 182 3.39 3.13 -15.82
C ALA A 182 2.17 3.24 -16.75
N LEU A 183 2.14 4.24 -17.63
CA LEU A 183 1.07 4.39 -18.62
C LEU A 183 0.99 3.21 -19.61
N LYS A 184 2.13 2.69 -20.06
CA LYS A 184 2.17 1.51 -20.93
C LYS A 184 1.60 0.26 -20.25
N THR A 185 1.76 0.14 -18.93
CA THR A 185 1.22 -0.99 -18.16
C THR A 185 -0.31 -1.06 -18.22
N LEU A 186 -1.00 0.06 -18.42
CA LEU A 186 -2.47 0.10 -18.51
C LEU A 186 -3.00 -0.35 -19.89
N ALA A 187 -2.21 -0.26 -20.92
CA ALA A 187 -2.67 -0.46 -22.30
C ALA A 187 -3.24 -1.86 -22.51
N LEU A 188 -2.50 -2.89 -22.12
CA LEU A 188 -2.88 -4.29 -22.34
C LEU A 188 -4.15 -4.69 -21.58
N PRO A 189 -4.28 -4.46 -20.26
CA PRO A 189 -5.49 -4.82 -19.52
C PRO A 189 -6.75 -4.08 -19.97
N LEU A 190 -6.60 -2.89 -20.53
CA LEU A 190 -7.71 -2.08 -21.03
C LEU A 190 -8.03 -2.31 -22.52
N TRP A 191 -7.26 -3.17 -23.19
CA TRP A 191 -7.39 -3.40 -24.64
C TRP A 191 -7.32 -2.10 -25.45
N LEU A 192 -6.42 -1.20 -25.07
CA LEU A 192 -6.16 0.08 -25.71
C LEU A 192 -4.71 0.13 -26.21
N ASP A 193 -4.48 0.92 -27.24
CA ASP A 193 -3.10 1.22 -27.66
C ASP A 193 -2.46 2.29 -26.76
N ASN A 194 -1.13 2.32 -26.72
CA ASN A 194 -0.37 3.25 -25.89
C ASN A 194 -0.72 4.72 -26.22
N SER A 195 -0.92 5.05 -27.50
CA SER A 195 -1.21 6.44 -27.92
C SER A 195 -2.53 6.93 -27.34
N THR A 196 -3.52 6.05 -27.25
CA THR A 196 -4.82 6.33 -26.63
C THR A 196 -4.68 6.56 -25.13
N ILE A 197 -3.95 5.71 -24.40
CA ILE A 197 -3.69 5.89 -22.96
C ILE A 197 -2.98 7.23 -22.72
N PHE A 198 -1.91 7.54 -23.44
CA PHE A 198 -1.18 8.80 -23.29
C PHE A 198 -2.04 10.04 -23.58
N ARG A 199 -2.96 9.94 -24.55
CA ARG A 199 -3.91 11.02 -24.86
C ARG A 199 -4.87 11.24 -23.69
N TYR A 200 -5.52 10.20 -23.16
CA TYR A 200 -6.42 10.29 -21.99
C TYR A 200 -5.71 10.82 -20.75
N PHE A 201 -4.50 10.37 -20.50
CA PHE A 201 -3.71 10.86 -19.37
C PHE A 201 -3.37 12.36 -19.52
N ARG A 202 -3.00 12.81 -20.71
CA ARG A 202 -2.75 14.23 -20.99
C ARG A 202 -3.99 15.08 -20.76
N ASP A 203 -5.15 14.60 -21.17
CA ASP A 203 -6.42 15.29 -20.98
C ASP A 203 -6.81 15.32 -19.49
N TYR A 204 -6.54 14.26 -18.75
CA TYR A 204 -6.70 14.20 -17.29
C TYR A 204 -5.84 15.26 -16.59
N VAL A 205 -4.55 15.34 -16.90
CA VAL A 205 -3.64 16.31 -16.29
C VAL A 205 -4.04 17.75 -16.62
N LYS A 206 -4.47 18.02 -17.85
CA LYS A 206 -4.94 19.36 -18.24
C LYS A 206 -6.21 19.78 -17.47
N LYS A 207 -7.17 18.89 -17.26
CA LYS A 207 -8.38 19.19 -16.47
C LYS A 207 -8.01 19.51 -15.02
N GLY A 208 -7.15 18.70 -14.39
CA GLY A 208 -6.69 18.96 -13.02
C GLY A 208 -5.90 20.26 -12.86
N GLN A 209 -5.18 20.72 -13.89
CA GLN A 209 -4.52 22.03 -13.88
C GLN A 209 -5.51 23.21 -13.99
N ILE A 210 -6.65 23.03 -14.66
CA ILE A 210 -7.68 24.05 -14.78
C ILE A 210 -8.43 24.19 -13.45
N GLU A 211 -8.71 23.10 -12.74
CA GLU A 211 -9.37 23.13 -11.43
C GLU A 211 -8.52 23.76 -10.30
N LEU A 212 -7.18 23.86 -10.48
CA LEU A 212 -6.27 24.51 -9.53
C LEU A 212 -6.09 26.02 -9.77
N VAL A 213 -6.65 26.57 -10.85
CA VAL A 213 -6.50 27.98 -11.26
C VAL A 213 -7.80 28.80 -11.04
N ASP A 214 -8.92 28.15 -10.77
CA ASP A 214 -10.20 28.76 -10.39
C ASP A 214 -10.38 28.77 -8.86
#